data_9eaf5545e942908c91953d0e39a96578
#
_entry.id   9eaf5545e942908c91953d0e39a96578
#
_cell.length_a   1.000
_cell.length_b   1.000
_cell.length_c   1.000
_cell.angle_alpha   90.00
_cell.angle_beta   90.00
_cell.angle_gamma   90.00
#
_symmetry.space_group_name_H-M   'P 1'
#
loop_
_entity.id
_entity.type
_entity.pdbx_description
1 polymer ?
#
loop_
_entity_poly.entity_id
_entity_poly.type
_entity_poly.pdbx_seq_one_letter_code
_entity_poly.pdbx_strand_id
1 'polypeptide(L)'
;MSNVRRVYVEKKEAYAVKAKELQEEIKSYLGITSVTGVRVLIRYDVENISEATYQRALVSVFSEPPVDDIYEETFDLKGAKAFSVEFLPGQFDQRADSAVQCVKLLNENEEPVIRTSTTYVIEGDVTEEQLDAIKHHCINPVDSRETGFEKPETLDRKSTRLNSSHANESRMPTSA
;
A
#
# COMPACT_ATOMS: atom_id res chain seq x y z
N MET A 1 -1.00 5.96 -21.15
CA MET A 1 0.08 5.69 -20.21
C MET A 1 -0.17 6.35 -18.87
N SER A 2 0.10 5.63 -17.81
CA SER A 2 -0.07 6.18 -16.49
C SER A 2 1.09 7.10 -16.14
N ASN A 3 0.78 8.26 -15.54
CA ASN A 3 1.78 9.15 -14.99
C ASN A 3 2.09 8.83 -13.54
N VAL A 4 1.45 7.80 -13.02
CA VAL A 4 1.64 7.40 -11.63
C VAL A 4 2.83 6.47 -11.54
N ARG A 5 3.74 6.78 -10.62
CA ARG A 5 4.88 5.92 -10.33
C ARG A 5 4.59 5.15 -9.06
N ARG A 6 5.01 3.92 -9.02
CA ARG A 6 4.79 3.07 -7.85
C ARG A 6 6.11 2.58 -7.30
N VAL A 7 6.24 2.65 -5.99
CA VAL A 7 7.41 2.10 -5.32
C VAL A 7 6.95 1.34 -4.08
N TYR A 8 7.55 0.17 -3.88
CA TYR A 8 7.33 -0.65 -2.68
C TYR A 8 8.56 -0.54 -1.81
N VAL A 9 8.34 -0.39 -0.52
CA VAL A 9 9.43 -0.25 0.45
C VAL A 9 9.24 -1.32 1.51
N GLU A 10 10.27 -2.12 1.70
CA GLU A 10 10.23 -3.24 2.64
C GLU A 10 11.42 -3.13 3.59
N LYS A 11 11.17 -3.28 4.88
CA LYS A 11 12.27 -3.32 5.85
C LYS A 11 13.14 -4.54 5.60
N LYS A 12 14.45 -4.36 5.68
CA LYS A 12 15.36 -5.51 5.63
C LYS A 12 15.06 -6.44 6.79
N GLU A 13 15.42 -7.70 6.65
CA GLU A 13 15.01 -8.73 7.60
C GLU A 13 15.29 -8.36 9.05
N ALA A 14 16.42 -7.79 9.33
CA ALA A 14 16.81 -7.42 10.70
C ALA A 14 15.88 -6.38 11.32
N TYR A 15 15.16 -5.63 10.50
CA TYR A 15 14.31 -4.54 10.96
C TYR A 15 12.83 -4.79 10.68
N ALA A 16 12.48 -5.98 10.20
CA ALA A 16 11.12 -6.29 9.77
C ALA A 16 10.25 -6.73 10.95
N VAL A 17 10.09 -5.86 11.93
CA VAL A 17 9.37 -6.17 13.17
C VAL A 17 7.90 -6.45 12.91
N LYS A 18 7.25 -5.59 12.11
CA LYS A 18 5.81 -5.76 11.83
C LYS A 18 5.51 -7.07 11.13
N ALA A 19 6.38 -7.47 10.20
CA ALA A 19 6.17 -8.72 9.49
C ALA A 19 6.27 -9.91 10.44
N LYS A 20 7.24 -9.87 11.35
CA LYS A 20 7.43 -10.94 12.31
C LYS A 20 6.28 -11.01 13.31
N GLU A 21 5.81 -9.84 13.76
CA GLU A 21 4.66 -9.79 14.66
C GLU A 21 3.41 -10.36 14.00
N LEU A 22 3.18 -9.99 12.75
CA LEU A 22 2.01 -10.49 12.03
C LEU A 22 2.10 -11.99 11.84
N GLN A 23 3.28 -12.50 11.51
CA GLN A 23 3.45 -13.95 11.36
C GLN A 23 3.10 -14.67 12.66
N GLU A 24 3.53 -14.13 13.79
CA GLU A 24 3.23 -14.72 15.09
C GLU A 24 1.74 -14.65 15.40
N GLU A 25 1.09 -13.53 15.08
CA GLU A 25 -0.34 -13.38 15.29
C GLU A 25 -1.15 -14.35 14.45
N ILE A 26 -0.73 -14.55 13.21
CA ILE A 26 -1.41 -15.51 12.33
C ILE A 26 -1.34 -16.91 12.93
N LYS A 27 -0.21 -17.28 13.48
CA LYS A 27 -0.07 -18.59 14.09
C LYS A 27 -0.83 -18.72 15.39
N SER A 28 -0.73 -17.73 16.27
CA SER A 28 -1.28 -17.86 17.61
C SER A 28 -2.75 -17.48 17.69
N TYR A 29 -3.18 -16.44 16.99
CA TYR A 29 -4.58 -16.00 17.07
C TYR A 29 -5.46 -16.66 16.03
N LEU A 30 -4.96 -16.86 14.82
CA LEU A 30 -5.75 -17.44 13.74
C LEU A 30 -5.54 -18.95 13.64
N GLY A 31 -4.53 -19.48 14.31
CA GLY A 31 -4.26 -20.90 14.29
C GLY A 31 -3.76 -21.45 12.96
N ILE A 32 -3.22 -20.57 12.10
CA ILE A 32 -2.75 -20.98 10.78
C ILE A 32 -1.25 -21.23 10.88
N THR A 33 -0.86 -22.49 10.91
CA THR A 33 0.53 -22.87 11.13
C THR A 33 1.30 -23.14 9.85
N SER A 34 0.61 -23.17 8.70
CA SER A 34 1.27 -23.44 7.43
C SER A 34 1.99 -22.24 6.85
N VAL A 35 1.84 -21.07 7.47
CA VAL A 35 2.53 -19.85 7.03
C VAL A 35 4.01 -19.98 7.36
N THR A 36 4.87 -19.88 6.34
CA THR A 36 6.31 -20.00 6.53
C THR A 36 7.01 -18.65 6.59
N GLY A 37 6.33 -17.59 6.15
CA GLY A 37 6.90 -16.24 6.21
C GLY A 37 5.86 -15.22 5.88
N VAL A 38 6.11 -14.01 6.33
CA VAL A 38 5.26 -12.86 6.05
C VAL A 38 6.16 -11.69 5.66
N ARG A 39 5.75 -10.96 4.62
CA ARG A 39 6.43 -9.72 4.24
C ARG A 39 5.41 -8.60 4.31
N VAL A 40 5.85 -7.44 4.78
CA VAL A 40 5.01 -6.24 4.82
C VAL A 40 5.75 -5.14 4.07
N LEU A 41 5.12 -4.64 3.02
CA LEU A 41 5.71 -3.59 2.19
C LEU A 41 4.78 -2.38 2.21
N ILE A 42 5.37 -1.19 2.29
CA ILE A 42 4.61 0.04 2.12
C ILE A 42 4.65 0.39 0.64
N ARG A 43 3.50 0.65 0.07
CA ARG A 43 3.37 1.00 -1.35
C ARG A 43 3.06 2.48 -1.46
N TYR A 44 3.92 3.19 -2.20
CA TYR A 44 3.68 4.60 -2.51
C TYR A 44 3.30 4.71 -3.98
N ASP A 45 2.19 5.37 -4.25
CA ASP A 45 1.83 5.77 -5.60
C ASP A 45 2.02 7.29 -5.66
N VAL A 46 2.81 7.73 -6.64
CA VAL A 46 3.23 9.13 -6.73
C VAL A 46 2.94 9.65 -8.13
N GLU A 47 2.31 10.79 -8.19
CA GLU A 47 1.99 11.45 -9.44
C GLU A 47 2.44 12.89 -9.39
N ASN A 48 2.74 13.47 -10.56
CA ASN A 48 3.06 14.87 -10.69
C ASN A 48 4.37 15.24 -9.99
N ILE A 49 5.41 14.48 -10.32
CA ILE A 49 6.74 14.71 -9.77
C ILE A 49 7.75 14.59 -10.91
N SER A 50 8.77 15.45 -10.89
CA SER A 50 9.81 15.38 -11.91
C SER A 50 10.71 14.17 -11.68
N GLU A 51 11.33 13.70 -12.76
CA GLU A 51 12.20 12.53 -12.68
C GLU A 51 13.36 12.76 -11.69
N ALA A 52 13.97 13.93 -11.77
CA ALA A 52 15.11 14.22 -10.91
C ALA A 52 14.72 14.20 -9.43
N THR A 53 13.58 14.81 -9.09
CA THR A 53 13.12 14.82 -7.71
C THR A 53 12.69 13.43 -7.27
N TYR A 54 12.05 12.67 -8.16
CA TYR A 54 11.63 11.31 -7.84
C TYR A 54 12.84 10.44 -7.48
N GLN A 55 13.92 10.51 -8.26
CA GLN A 55 15.10 9.71 -7.97
C GLN A 55 15.72 10.06 -6.62
N ARG A 56 15.71 11.34 -6.28
CA ARG A 56 16.20 11.77 -4.97
C ARG A 56 15.30 11.29 -3.85
N ALA A 57 13.99 11.31 -4.10
CA ALA A 57 13.00 10.93 -3.10
C ALA A 57 13.07 9.43 -2.78
N LEU A 58 13.46 8.61 -3.75
CA LEU A 58 13.53 7.17 -3.53
C LEU A 58 14.41 6.82 -2.33
N VAL A 59 15.49 7.55 -2.12
CA VAL A 59 16.45 7.21 -1.08
C VAL A 59 16.44 8.20 0.10
N SER A 60 15.55 9.19 0.07
CA SER A 60 15.51 10.17 1.16
C SER A 60 14.12 10.41 1.71
N VAL A 61 13.07 10.13 0.94
CA VAL A 61 11.69 10.33 1.38
C VAL A 61 11.00 9.00 1.58
N PHE A 62 11.07 8.12 0.58
CA PHE A 62 10.32 6.87 0.61
C PHE A 62 11.03 5.76 1.36
N SER A 63 12.35 5.84 1.49
CA SER A 63 13.10 4.78 2.14
C SER A 63 14.30 5.33 2.90
N GLU A 64 14.78 4.50 3.81
CA GLU A 64 16.06 4.70 4.49
C GLU A 64 16.97 3.56 4.06
N PRO A 65 17.89 3.78 3.10
CA PRO A 65 18.65 2.68 2.50
C PRO A 65 19.32 1.71 3.48
N PRO A 66 19.85 2.16 4.63
CA PRO A 66 20.47 1.18 5.54
C PRO A 66 19.50 0.14 6.11
N VAL A 67 18.19 0.46 6.18
CA VAL A 67 17.22 -0.43 6.80
C VAL A 67 16.10 -0.86 5.87
N ASP A 68 16.02 -0.30 4.65
CA ASP A 68 14.96 -0.57 3.70
C ASP A 68 15.49 -1.07 2.37
N ASP A 69 14.69 -1.93 1.72
CA ASP A 69 14.85 -2.27 0.30
C ASP A 69 13.71 -1.62 -0.46
N ILE A 70 13.98 -1.17 -1.68
CA ILE A 70 12.96 -0.58 -2.52
C ILE A 70 12.81 -1.36 -3.82
N TYR A 71 11.57 -1.42 -4.31
CA TYR A 71 11.25 -2.09 -5.58
C TYR A 71 10.35 -1.15 -6.37
N GLU A 72 10.79 -0.78 -7.58
CA GLU A 72 9.98 0.12 -8.41
C GLU A 72 9.02 -0.68 -9.27
N GLU A 73 7.77 -0.25 -9.27
CA GLU A 73 6.65 -0.77 -10.05
C GLU A 73 6.19 -2.16 -9.65
N THR A 74 7.09 -3.09 -9.38
CA THR A 74 6.70 -4.45 -9.02
C THR A 74 7.80 -5.09 -8.18
N PHE A 75 7.47 -6.20 -7.54
CA PHE A 75 8.44 -6.97 -6.78
C PHE A 75 8.11 -8.46 -6.96
N ASP A 76 9.06 -9.32 -6.64
CA ASP A 76 8.93 -10.75 -6.84
C ASP A 76 8.19 -11.40 -5.67
N LEU A 77 7.03 -11.99 -5.93
CA LEU A 77 6.24 -12.69 -4.93
C LEU A 77 6.77 -14.08 -4.60
N LYS A 78 7.60 -14.64 -5.48
CA LYS A 78 8.17 -15.98 -5.29
C LYS A 78 7.10 -17.04 -5.03
N GLY A 79 5.97 -16.89 -5.72
CA GLY A 79 4.86 -17.84 -5.60
C GLY A 79 3.97 -17.65 -4.39
N ALA A 80 4.22 -16.62 -3.58
CA ALA A 80 3.42 -16.36 -2.40
C ALA A 80 2.12 -15.65 -2.76
N LYS A 81 1.17 -15.65 -1.83
CA LYS A 81 -0.07 -14.90 -1.97
C LYS A 81 0.12 -13.51 -1.39
N ALA A 82 -0.56 -12.54 -1.98
CA ALA A 82 -0.42 -11.16 -1.53
C ALA A 82 -1.74 -10.42 -1.64
N PHE A 83 -1.88 -9.41 -0.80
CA PHE A 83 -3.02 -8.49 -0.89
C PHE A 83 -2.55 -7.13 -0.38
N SER A 84 -3.27 -6.08 -0.78
CA SER A 84 -2.95 -4.72 -0.38
C SER A 84 -4.14 -4.09 0.32
N VAL A 85 -3.86 -3.21 1.26
CA VAL A 85 -4.86 -2.53 2.07
C VAL A 85 -4.62 -1.03 1.96
N GLU A 86 -5.67 -0.29 1.63
CA GLU A 86 -5.58 1.17 1.51
C GLU A 86 -6.61 1.81 2.44
N PHE A 87 -6.41 3.09 2.74
CA PHE A 87 -7.39 3.84 3.51
C PHE A 87 -8.65 4.08 2.68
N LEU A 88 -9.80 4.09 3.37
CA LEU A 88 -11.06 4.46 2.73
C LEU A 88 -11.01 5.92 2.29
N PRO A 89 -11.79 6.27 1.24
CA PRO A 89 -11.88 7.66 0.82
C PRO A 89 -12.31 8.54 1.99
N GLY A 90 -11.66 9.66 2.15
CA GLY A 90 -11.96 10.59 3.24
C GLY A 90 -11.12 10.38 4.49
N GLN A 91 -10.43 9.27 4.59
CA GLN A 91 -9.50 9.05 5.69
C GLN A 91 -8.20 9.78 5.43
N PHE A 92 -7.59 10.28 6.50
CA PHE A 92 -6.33 10.99 6.38
C PHE A 92 -5.17 10.00 6.28
N ASP A 93 -4.38 10.15 5.23
CA ASP A 93 -3.19 9.32 5.01
C ASP A 93 -1.98 10.11 5.47
N GLN A 94 -1.62 9.92 6.74
CA GLN A 94 -0.52 10.68 7.35
C GLN A 94 0.81 10.39 6.67
N ARG A 95 1.04 9.14 6.28
CA ARG A 95 2.30 8.77 5.63
C ARG A 95 2.42 9.47 4.28
N ALA A 96 1.33 9.53 3.53
CA ALA A 96 1.31 10.21 2.25
C ALA A 96 1.54 11.71 2.44
N ASP A 97 0.87 12.30 3.43
CA ASP A 97 1.03 13.73 3.70
C ASP A 97 2.47 14.07 4.06
N SER A 98 3.07 13.27 4.93
CA SER A 98 4.46 13.47 5.32
C SER A 98 5.39 13.36 4.11
N ALA A 99 5.11 12.40 3.22
CA ALA A 99 5.93 12.24 2.02
C ALA A 99 5.82 13.46 1.11
N VAL A 100 4.61 13.99 0.95
CA VAL A 100 4.42 15.22 0.15
C VAL A 100 5.26 16.35 0.72
N GLN A 101 5.19 16.53 2.04
CA GLN A 101 5.97 17.60 2.68
C GLN A 101 7.47 17.41 2.47
N CYS A 102 7.95 16.20 2.58
CA CYS A 102 9.37 15.91 2.39
C CYS A 102 9.80 16.12 0.95
N VAL A 103 8.96 15.76 -0.03
CA VAL A 103 9.28 16.03 -1.43
C VAL A 103 9.40 17.53 -1.67
N LYS A 104 8.51 18.32 -1.08
CA LYS A 104 8.57 19.78 -1.22
C LYS A 104 9.82 20.34 -0.58
N LEU A 105 10.36 19.71 0.44
CA LEU A 105 11.64 20.14 1.01
C LEU A 105 12.79 19.87 0.06
N LEU A 106 12.69 18.80 -0.75
CA LEU A 106 13.70 18.54 -1.77
C LEU A 106 13.63 19.55 -2.91
N ASN A 107 12.42 19.94 -3.30
CA ASN A 107 12.20 20.87 -4.39
C ASN A 107 10.85 21.54 -4.17
N GLU A 108 10.90 22.82 -3.78
CA GLU A 108 9.68 23.56 -3.43
C GLU A 108 8.73 23.76 -4.60
N ASN A 109 9.21 23.57 -5.82
CA ASN A 109 8.37 23.72 -7.01
C ASN A 109 7.53 22.48 -7.32
N GLU A 110 7.75 21.36 -6.61
CA GLU A 110 6.97 20.16 -6.83
C GLU A 110 5.61 20.25 -6.15
N GLU A 111 4.62 19.69 -6.80
CA GLU A 111 3.27 19.56 -6.23
C GLU A 111 2.81 18.12 -6.37
N PRO A 112 3.49 17.19 -5.72
CA PRO A 112 3.19 15.78 -5.94
C PRO A 112 1.87 15.38 -5.30
N VAL A 113 1.22 14.37 -5.90
CA VAL A 113 0.08 13.71 -5.30
C VAL A 113 0.57 12.32 -4.90
N ILE A 114 0.43 11.97 -3.63
CA ILE A 114 0.94 10.72 -3.11
C ILE A 114 -0.17 10.00 -2.36
N ARG A 115 -0.28 8.69 -2.60
CA ARG A 115 -1.15 7.80 -1.82
C ARG A 115 -0.33 6.62 -1.37
N THR A 116 -0.70 6.08 -0.21
CA THR A 116 -0.01 4.90 0.30
C THR A 116 -0.98 3.76 0.51
N SER A 117 -0.45 2.57 0.51
CA SER A 117 -1.17 1.38 0.94
C SER A 117 -0.14 0.44 1.54
N THR A 118 -0.63 -0.59 2.21
CA THR A 118 0.24 -1.61 2.79
C THR A 118 0.01 -2.90 2.03
N THR A 119 1.08 -3.52 1.58
CA THR A 119 1.01 -4.79 0.87
C THR A 119 1.53 -5.88 1.79
N TYR A 120 0.72 -6.92 1.95
CA TYR A 120 1.06 -8.08 2.77
C TYR A 120 1.31 -9.27 1.87
N VAL A 121 2.42 -9.95 2.09
CA VAL A 121 2.79 -11.14 1.33
C VAL A 121 2.82 -12.31 2.31
N ILE A 122 2.04 -13.33 2.01
CA ILE A 122 1.90 -14.50 2.89
C ILE A 122 2.53 -15.69 2.20
N GLU A 123 3.61 -16.19 2.78
CA GLU A 123 4.34 -17.32 2.23
C GLU A 123 3.90 -18.61 2.94
N GLY A 124 3.84 -19.70 2.19
CA GLY A 124 3.45 -20.97 2.73
C GLY A 124 2.22 -21.51 2.05
N ASP A 125 1.78 -22.69 2.51
CA ASP A 125 0.64 -23.37 1.92
C ASP A 125 -0.65 -22.91 2.61
N VAL A 126 -1.22 -21.82 2.09
CA VAL A 126 -2.37 -21.14 2.68
C VAL A 126 -3.57 -21.29 1.74
N THR A 127 -4.69 -21.78 2.28
CA THR A 127 -5.92 -21.88 1.49
C THR A 127 -6.56 -20.52 1.32
N GLU A 128 -7.55 -20.44 0.40
CA GLU A 128 -8.27 -19.19 0.19
C GLU A 128 -9.04 -18.78 1.46
N GLU A 129 -9.60 -19.74 2.17
CA GLU A 129 -10.29 -19.45 3.42
C GLU A 129 -9.34 -18.89 4.47
N GLN A 130 -8.16 -19.48 4.56
CA GLN A 130 -7.15 -19.01 5.49
C GLN A 130 -6.67 -17.61 5.12
N LEU A 131 -6.50 -17.37 3.82
CA LEU A 131 -6.11 -16.03 3.36
C LEU A 131 -7.18 -15.01 3.70
N ASP A 132 -8.45 -15.35 3.54
CA ASP A 132 -9.55 -14.45 3.92
C ASP A 132 -9.52 -14.13 5.40
N ALA A 133 -9.21 -15.11 6.25
CA ALA A 133 -9.10 -14.87 7.68
C ALA A 133 -7.95 -13.89 7.97
N ILE A 134 -6.84 -14.04 7.27
CA ILE A 134 -5.70 -13.13 7.43
C ILE A 134 -6.09 -11.72 6.99
N LYS A 135 -6.81 -11.61 5.86
CA LYS A 135 -7.28 -10.32 5.39
C LYS A 135 -8.16 -9.63 6.42
N HIS A 136 -9.10 -10.37 7.00
CA HIS A 136 -9.97 -9.81 8.03
C HIS A 136 -9.19 -9.34 9.25
N HIS A 137 -8.13 -10.07 9.59
CA HIS A 137 -7.28 -9.68 10.71
C HIS A 137 -6.52 -8.39 10.41
N CYS A 138 -6.08 -8.20 9.16
CA CYS A 138 -5.24 -7.07 8.79
C CYS A 138 -6.04 -5.83 8.42
N ILE A 139 -7.30 -5.97 8.04
CA ILE A 139 -8.11 -4.86 7.53
C ILE A 139 -9.10 -4.41 8.58
N ASN A 140 -9.02 -3.13 8.95
CA ASN A 140 -10.01 -2.53 9.83
C ASN A 140 -11.05 -1.86 8.94
N PRO A 141 -12.28 -2.43 8.84
CA PRO A 141 -13.28 -1.89 7.89
C PRO A 141 -13.75 -0.49 8.22
N VAL A 142 -13.44 0.00 9.42
CA VAL A 142 -13.81 1.36 9.81
C VAL A 142 -13.01 2.38 8.99
N ASP A 143 -11.75 2.09 8.69
CA ASP A 143 -10.89 3.07 8.02
C ASP A 143 -10.16 2.52 6.79
N SER A 144 -10.30 1.23 6.48
CA SER A 144 -9.47 0.61 5.45
C SER A 144 -10.27 -0.39 4.63
N ARG A 145 -9.72 -0.73 3.47
CA ARG A 145 -10.32 -1.73 2.59
C ARG A 145 -9.22 -2.39 1.77
N GLU A 146 -9.54 -3.56 1.23
CA GLU A 146 -8.61 -4.22 0.32
C GLU A 146 -8.59 -3.47 -1.01
N THR A 147 -7.39 -3.38 -1.62
CA THR A 147 -7.22 -2.77 -2.93
C THR A 147 -6.39 -3.71 -3.79
N GLY A 148 -6.53 -3.57 -5.11
CA GLY A 148 -5.79 -4.39 -6.04
C GLY A 148 -4.41 -3.88 -6.32
N PHE A 149 -3.73 -4.58 -7.24
CA PHE A 149 -2.37 -4.24 -7.63
C PHE A 149 -2.32 -3.42 -8.91
N GLU A 150 -3.46 -3.19 -9.54
CA GLU A 150 -3.49 -2.38 -10.73
C GLU A 150 -3.17 -0.93 -10.39
N LYS A 151 -2.29 -0.33 -11.20
CA LYS A 151 -1.89 1.05 -10.99
C LYS A 151 -2.88 1.95 -11.71
N PRO A 152 -3.46 2.95 -11.02
CA PRO A 152 -4.40 3.85 -11.68
C PRO A 152 -3.66 4.74 -12.67
N GLU A 153 -4.40 5.29 -13.62
CA GLU A 153 -3.80 6.22 -14.56
C GLU A 153 -3.54 7.57 -13.93
N THR A 154 -4.33 7.93 -12.91
CA THR A 154 -4.13 9.17 -12.19
C THR A 154 -4.58 8.99 -10.76
N LEU A 155 -3.98 9.74 -9.86
CA LEU A 155 -4.36 9.80 -8.46
C LEU A 155 -5.35 10.93 -8.21
N ASP A 156 -5.81 11.59 -9.25
CA ASP A 156 -6.80 12.65 -9.16
C ASP A 156 -8.06 12.11 -8.47
N ARG A 157 -8.43 12.73 -7.35
CA ARG A 157 -9.55 12.28 -6.56
C ARG A 157 -10.86 12.30 -7.33
N LYS A 158 -11.01 13.30 -8.18
CA LYS A 158 -12.22 13.44 -8.96
C LYS A 158 -12.42 12.26 -9.88
N SER A 159 -11.36 11.88 -10.59
CA SER A 159 -11.40 10.74 -11.48
C SER A 159 -11.67 9.45 -10.71
N THR A 160 -11.01 9.26 -9.60
CA THR A 160 -11.19 8.08 -8.77
C THR A 160 -12.61 7.99 -8.26
N ARG A 161 -13.17 9.10 -7.84
CA ARG A 161 -14.52 9.13 -7.31
C ARG A 161 -15.55 8.76 -8.36
N LEU A 162 -15.38 9.28 -9.57
CA LEU A 162 -16.30 8.94 -10.65
C LEU A 162 -16.28 7.46 -10.97
N ASN A 163 -15.10 6.87 -10.93
CA ASN A 163 -14.98 5.45 -11.24
C ASN A 163 -15.61 4.58 -10.19
N SER A 164 -15.67 5.02 -8.96
CA SER A 164 -16.20 4.20 -7.89
C SER A 164 -17.69 4.34 -7.73
N SER A 165 -18.27 5.40 -8.27
CA SER A 165 -19.64 5.65 -7.96
C SER A 165 -20.59 4.91 -8.80
N HIS A 166 -20.33 4.23 -9.40
CA HIS A 166 -21.35 3.63 -9.99
C HIS A 166 -22.08 2.98 -9.11
N ALA A 167 -21.66 2.82 -8.37
CA ALA A 167 -22.46 2.34 -7.49
C ALA A 167 -23.18 3.16 -6.61
N ASN A 168 -23.07 3.60 -6.45
CA ASN A 168 -23.60 4.27 -5.61
C ASN A 168 -24.53 5.02 -5.83
N GLU A 169 -24.56 4.97 -6.35
CA GLU A 169 -25.24 5.69 -6.45
C GLU A 169 -26.17 5.47 -6.29
N SER A 170 -26.13 4.89 -6.25
CA SER A 170 -26.88 4.92 -6.05
C SER A 170 -27.23 4.91 -5.10
N ARG A 171 -26.80 4.88 -4.65
CA ARG A 171 -27.06 5.13 -3.83
C ARG A 171 -27.63 5.83 -3.43
N MET A 172 -27.75 5.93 -3.57
CA MET A 172 -28.35 6.62 -3.36
C MET A 172 -29.34 6.72 -3.47
N PRO A 173 -29.59 6.44 -3.52
CA PRO A 173 -30.50 6.55 -3.54
C PRO A 173 -31.31 6.64 -3.23
N THR A 174 -31.49 6.64 -2.96
CA THR A 174 -32.22 6.83 -2.68
C THR A 174 -32.97 7.15 -2.58
N SER A 175 -33.22 7.28 -2.52
CA SER A 175 -33.96 7.68 -2.51
C SER A 175 -34.61 7.98 -2.63
N ALA A 176 -34.76 8.05 -2.57
CA ALA A 176 -35.55 8.54 -2.66
C ALA A 176 -36.19 8.81 -2.93
#